data_a4e5cce0ac47c8901a3e428042696e24
#
_entry.id   a4e5cce0ac47c8901a3e428042696e24
#
_cell.length_a   1.000
_cell.length_b   1.000
_cell.length_c   1.000
_cell.angle_alpha   90.00
_cell.angle_beta   90.00
_cell.angle_gamma   90.00
#
_symmetry.space_group_name_H-M   'P 1'
#
loop_
_entity.id
_entity.type
_entity.pdbx_description
1 polymer ?
#
loop_
_entity_poly.entity_id
_entity_poly.type
_entity_poly.pdbx_seq_one_letter_code
_entity_poly.pdbx_strand_id
1 'polypeptide(L)'
;MKILNISYSDKFGGAAKSAYRIHKLLNSIKKIKSDMLVVKKLSKDKNVFTIDSTYLSLMFKFKNYLGILLSKFDNNNNPKSYNFFSSPFLQYINNSNYDLINLHWINAETLSIEDISKLNKPFIITMHDMWWLCGSENYLEYGDEKWKK
;
A
#
# COMPACT_ATOMS: atom_id res chain seq x y z
N MET A 1 -19.33 -4.53 10.28
CA MET A 1 -17.92 -4.84 9.96
C MET A 1 -17.22 -3.56 9.56
N LYS A 2 -16.04 -3.29 10.12
CA LYS A 2 -15.22 -2.13 9.79
C LYS A 2 -14.00 -2.57 9.00
N ILE A 3 -13.80 -2.02 7.82
CA ILE A 3 -12.71 -2.37 6.90
C ILE A 3 -11.80 -1.17 6.71
N LEU A 4 -10.50 -1.37 6.83
CA LEU A 4 -9.49 -0.38 6.50
C LEU A 4 -8.78 -0.77 5.20
N ASN A 5 -8.92 0.06 4.17
CA ASN A 5 -8.17 -0.10 2.93
C ASN A 5 -6.84 0.67 3.05
N ILE A 6 -5.74 0.03 2.71
CA ILE A 6 -4.41 0.63 2.71
C ILE A 6 -3.92 0.78 1.28
N SER A 7 -3.47 1.98 0.90
CA SER A 7 -2.88 2.24 -0.41
C SER A 7 -1.91 3.43 -0.32
N TYR A 8 -0.97 3.55 -1.24
CA TYR A 8 -0.11 4.73 -1.32
C TYR A 8 -0.92 6.02 -1.55
N SER A 9 -1.93 5.96 -2.40
CA SER A 9 -2.78 7.12 -2.70
C SER A 9 -4.23 6.69 -2.96
N ASP A 10 -5.15 7.64 -2.92
CA ASP A 10 -6.56 7.45 -3.24
C ASP A 10 -6.94 7.81 -4.69
N LYS A 11 -6.06 8.54 -5.42
CA LYS A 11 -6.36 8.99 -6.80
C LYS A 11 -5.22 8.86 -7.79
N PHE A 12 -3.98 8.71 -7.33
CA PHE A 12 -2.81 8.69 -8.20
C PHE A 12 -2.56 7.30 -8.77
N GLY A 13 -2.77 7.13 -10.08
CA GLY A 13 -2.58 5.86 -10.79
C GLY A 13 -3.82 4.95 -10.80
N GLY A 14 -3.73 3.85 -11.55
CA GLY A 14 -4.82 2.88 -11.74
C GLY A 14 -5.18 2.14 -10.45
N ALA A 15 -4.18 1.64 -9.74
CA ALA A 15 -4.34 0.93 -8.48
C ALA A 15 -5.07 1.78 -7.42
N ALA A 16 -4.67 3.04 -7.25
CA ALA A 16 -5.29 3.98 -6.32
C ALA A 16 -6.76 4.24 -6.66
N LYS A 17 -7.07 4.47 -7.95
CA LYS A 17 -8.46 4.66 -8.40
C LYS A 17 -9.32 3.42 -8.17
N SER A 18 -8.77 2.23 -8.38
CA SER A 18 -9.45 0.97 -8.14
C SER A 18 -9.69 0.76 -6.63
N ALA A 19 -8.69 0.97 -5.80
CA ALA A 19 -8.82 0.92 -4.34
C ALA A 19 -9.89 1.89 -3.82
N TYR A 20 -9.92 3.12 -4.33
CA TYR A 20 -10.92 4.11 -3.96
C TYR A 20 -12.33 3.71 -4.40
N ARG A 21 -12.49 3.11 -5.59
CA ARG A 21 -13.80 2.58 -6.03
C ARG A 21 -14.29 1.46 -5.12
N ILE A 22 -13.41 0.52 -4.74
CA ILE A 22 -13.74 -0.55 -3.80
C ILE A 22 -14.16 0.04 -2.46
N HIS A 23 -13.40 0.99 -1.91
CA HIS A 23 -13.75 1.72 -0.70
C HIS A 23 -15.16 2.36 -0.78
N LYS A 24 -15.49 3.02 -1.88
CA LYS A 24 -16.81 3.63 -2.09
C LYS A 24 -17.92 2.57 -2.18
N LEU A 25 -17.68 1.47 -2.88
CA LEU A 25 -18.63 0.37 -3.00
C LEU A 25 -18.89 -0.30 -1.63
N LEU A 26 -17.86 -0.53 -0.85
CA LEU A 26 -18.00 -1.09 0.51
C LEU A 26 -18.88 -0.19 1.39
N ASN A 27 -18.75 1.13 1.30
CA ASN A 27 -19.57 2.07 2.05
C ASN A 27 -21.04 2.16 1.52
N SER A 28 -21.35 1.64 0.35
CA SER A 28 -22.73 1.51 -0.12
C SER A 28 -23.47 0.30 0.50
N ILE A 29 -22.74 -0.62 1.12
CA ILE A 29 -23.29 -1.81 1.78
C ILE A 29 -23.68 -1.46 3.22
N LYS A 30 -24.96 -1.52 3.55
CA LYS A 30 -25.54 -1.06 4.83
C LYS A 30 -24.85 -1.57 6.12
N LYS A 31 -24.23 -2.75 6.07
CA LYS A 31 -23.59 -3.37 7.25
C LYS A 31 -22.06 -3.19 7.28
N ILE A 32 -21.48 -2.47 6.32
CA ILE A 32 -20.04 -2.28 6.19
C ILE A 32 -19.72 -0.79 6.36
N LYS A 33 -18.70 -0.51 7.17
CA LYS A 33 -18.05 0.80 7.23
C LYS A 33 -16.63 0.63 6.70
N SER A 34 -16.31 1.35 5.65
CA SER A 34 -15.00 1.34 5.03
C SER A 34 -14.33 2.69 5.22
N ASP A 35 -13.09 2.66 5.71
CA ASP A 35 -12.18 3.79 5.75
C ASP A 35 -10.95 3.49 4.87
N MET A 36 -10.21 4.51 4.45
CA MET A 36 -9.03 4.34 3.61
C MET A 36 -7.88 5.16 4.16
N LEU A 37 -6.78 4.48 4.52
CA LEU A 37 -5.53 5.08 4.98
C LEU A 37 -4.55 5.15 3.81
N VAL A 38 -4.03 6.34 3.53
CA VAL A 38 -3.12 6.59 2.41
C VAL A 38 -1.93 7.44 2.83
N VAL A 39 -0.80 7.28 2.12
CA VAL A 39 0.35 8.19 2.26
C VAL A 39 0.04 9.54 1.63
N LYS A 40 -0.62 9.53 0.45
CA LYS A 40 -0.94 10.74 -0.33
C LYS A 40 -2.44 10.84 -0.56
N LYS A 41 -3.12 11.65 0.25
CA LYS A 41 -4.54 11.96 0.07
C LYS A 41 -4.73 13.07 -0.95
N LEU A 42 -5.59 12.85 -1.94
CA LEU A 42 -5.94 13.80 -2.99
C LEU A 42 -7.46 14.06 -3.10
N SER A 43 -8.29 13.22 -2.46
CA SER A 43 -9.74 13.41 -2.43
C SER A 43 -10.16 14.32 -1.26
N LYS A 44 -11.40 14.84 -1.36
CA LYS A 44 -12.09 15.50 -0.24
C LYS A 44 -12.92 14.52 0.60
N ASP A 45 -12.79 13.22 0.37
CA ASP A 45 -13.54 12.21 1.10
C ASP A 45 -13.16 12.20 2.58
N LYS A 46 -14.14 12.25 3.47
CA LYS A 46 -13.92 12.27 4.92
C LYS A 46 -13.46 10.91 5.47
N ASN A 47 -13.81 9.84 4.77
CA ASN A 47 -13.42 8.47 5.13
C ASN A 47 -12.05 8.06 4.55
N VAL A 48 -11.40 8.95 3.81
CA VAL A 48 -10.00 8.82 3.37
C VAL A 48 -9.16 9.73 4.24
N PHE A 49 -8.09 9.20 4.81
CA PHE A 49 -7.22 9.97 5.69
C PHE A 49 -5.74 9.55 5.55
N THR A 50 -4.88 10.36 6.08
CA THR A 50 -3.45 10.11 6.23
C THR A 50 -3.08 10.28 7.70
N ILE A 51 -1.97 9.70 8.12
CA ILE A 51 -1.42 9.97 9.45
C ILE A 51 -0.70 11.32 9.34
N ASP A 52 -1.39 12.39 9.80
CA ASP A 52 -0.89 13.75 9.68
C ASP A 52 0.25 14.00 10.68
N SER A 53 1.45 14.04 10.12
CA SER A 53 2.64 14.58 10.77
C SER A 53 3.58 15.07 9.68
N THR A 54 4.05 16.29 9.79
CA THR A 54 5.07 16.85 8.90
C THR A 54 6.32 15.96 8.89
N TYR A 55 6.68 15.42 10.05
CA TYR A 55 7.76 14.45 10.21
C TYR A 55 7.54 13.17 9.40
N LEU A 56 6.33 12.60 9.46
CA LEU A 56 5.98 11.37 8.72
C LEU A 56 6.00 11.61 7.20
N SER A 57 5.49 12.74 6.74
CA SER A 57 5.55 13.13 5.33
C SER A 57 7.01 13.23 4.83
N LEU A 58 7.89 13.83 5.62
CA LEU A 58 9.31 13.94 5.30
C LEU A 58 9.99 12.57 5.31
N MET A 59 9.66 11.73 6.29
CA MET A 59 10.17 10.37 6.40
C MET A 59 9.77 9.51 5.20
N PHE A 60 8.52 9.57 4.74
CA PHE A 60 8.07 8.86 3.53
C PHE A 60 8.81 9.34 2.27
N LYS A 61 9.03 10.65 2.13
CA LYS A 61 9.81 11.20 1.01
C LYS A 61 11.26 10.70 1.04
N PHE A 62 11.88 10.68 2.21
CA PHE A 62 13.26 10.21 2.39
C PHE A 62 13.41 8.72 2.09
N LYS A 63 12.50 7.87 2.61
CA LYS A 63 12.47 6.44 2.33
C LYS A 63 12.29 6.15 0.83
N ASN A 64 11.35 6.85 0.22
CA ASN A 64 11.11 6.71 -1.22
C ASN A 64 12.33 7.13 -2.05
N TYR A 65 13.02 8.19 -1.65
CA TYR A 65 14.28 8.61 -2.27
C TYR A 65 15.38 7.53 -2.13
N LEU A 66 15.52 6.93 -0.94
CA LEU A 66 16.46 5.81 -0.73
C LEU A 66 16.09 4.58 -1.58
N GLY A 67 14.81 4.25 -1.67
CA GLY A 67 14.34 3.16 -2.54
C GLY A 67 14.70 3.38 -4.00
N ILE A 68 14.52 4.62 -4.51
CA ILE A 68 14.93 5.01 -5.86
C ILE A 68 16.47 4.94 -6.02
N LEU A 69 17.23 5.35 -5.02
CA LEU A 69 18.68 5.26 -5.06
C LEU A 69 19.17 3.82 -5.14
N LEU A 70 18.57 2.92 -4.33
CA LEU A 70 18.88 1.49 -4.35
C LEU A 70 18.53 0.86 -5.71
N SER A 71 17.43 1.28 -6.34
CA SER A 71 17.04 0.77 -7.66
C SER A 71 18.05 1.08 -8.77
N LYS A 72 18.87 2.13 -8.62
CA LYS A 72 19.92 2.49 -9.60
C LYS A 72 21.12 1.54 -9.59
N PHE A 73 21.32 0.79 -8.51
CA PHE A 73 22.39 -0.22 -8.44
C PHE A 73 21.98 -1.55 -9.09
N ASP A 74 20.75 -1.66 -9.54
CA ASP A 74 20.24 -2.84 -10.22
C ASP A 74 20.21 -2.59 -11.74
N ASN A 75 20.87 -3.45 -12.50
CA ASN A 75 21.00 -3.34 -13.96
C ASN A 75 19.71 -3.63 -14.74
N ASN A 76 18.60 -3.91 -14.07
CA ASN A 76 17.31 -4.19 -14.69
C ASN A 76 16.43 -2.94 -14.68
N ASN A 77 15.91 -2.55 -15.85
CA ASN A 77 15.09 -1.34 -16.05
C ASN A 77 13.62 -1.48 -15.59
N ASN A 78 13.21 -2.62 -15.08
CA ASN A 78 11.83 -2.82 -14.62
C ASN A 78 11.52 -1.96 -13.39
N PRO A 79 10.31 -1.35 -13.31
CA PRO A 79 9.88 -0.63 -12.12
C PRO A 79 9.91 -1.54 -10.89
N LYS A 80 10.62 -1.14 -9.85
CA LYS A 80 10.81 -1.90 -8.61
C LYS A 80 10.34 -1.15 -7.40
N SER A 81 9.88 -1.88 -6.41
CA SER A 81 9.55 -1.39 -5.08
C SER A 81 10.11 -2.36 -4.05
N TYR A 82 11.08 -1.92 -3.27
CA TYR A 82 11.76 -2.80 -2.31
C TYR A 82 11.01 -2.95 -0.99
N ASN A 83 10.34 -1.90 -0.54
CA ASN A 83 9.57 -1.86 0.70
C ASN A 83 10.35 -2.39 1.91
N PHE A 84 11.57 -1.90 2.08
CA PHE A 84 12.47 -2.34 3.16
C PHE A 84 12.22 -1.64 4.49
N PHE A 85 11.69 -0.41 4.45
CA PHE A 85 11.67 0.41 5.65
C PHE A 85 10.33 0.31 6.38
N SER A 86 10.40 0.02 7.70
CA SER A 86 9.21 -0.04 8.55
C SER A 86 8.37 1.25 8.47
N SER A 87 7.07 1.09 8.52
CA SER A 87 6.09 2.16 8.33
C SER A 87 5.34 2.46 9.64
N PRO A 88 5.06 3.74 9.94
CA PRO A 88 4.20 4.11 11.05
C PRO A 88 2.76 3.59 10.90
N PHE A 89 2.37 3.16 9.71
CA PHE A 89 1.07 2.56 9.47
C PHE A 89 0.88 1.27 10.27
N LEU A 90 1.94 0.47 10.48
CA LEU A 90 1.87 -0.75 11.28
C LEU A 90 1.31 -0.49 12.68
N GLN A 91 1.89 0.47 13.40
CA GLN A 91 1.44 0.80 14.76
C GLN A 91 -0.01 1.29 14.76
N TYR A 92 -0.38 2.15 13.81
CA TYR A 92 -1.74 2.63 13.67
C TYR A 92 -2.73 1.48 13.41
N ILE A 93 -2.41 0.58 12.46
CA ILE A 93 -3.26 -0.55 12.10
C ILE A 93 -3.47 -1.46 13.31
N ASN A 94 -2.38 -1.85 13.97
CA ASN A 94 -2.43 -2.79 15.09
C ASN A 94 -3.21 -2.26 16.29
N ASN A 95 -3.18 -0.94 16.54
CA ASN A 95 -3.92 -0.28 17.62
C ASN A 95 -5.35 0.16 17.22
N SER A 96 -5.74 -0.03 15.96
CA SER A 96 -7.05 0.36 15.46
C SER A 96 -8.15 -0.64 15.85
N ASN A 97 -9.41 -0.27 15.66
CA ASN A 97 -10.58 -1.14 15.92
C ASN A 97 -11.23 -1.65 14.62
N TYR A 98 -10.44 -1.78 13.54
CA TYR A 98 -10.90 -2.39 12.29
C TYR A 98 -10.94 -3.91 12.41
N ASP A 99 -11.96 -4.52 11.79
CA ASP A 99 -12.16 -5.98 11.77
C ASP A 99 -11.33 -6.65 10.68
N LEU A 100 -11.06 -5.92 9.58
CA LEU A 100 -10.34 -6.43 8.40
C LEU A 100 -9.50 -5.32 7.79
N ILE A 101 -8.31 -5.66 7.37
CA ILE A 101 -7.40 -4.80 6.60
C ILE A 101 -7.38 -5.27 5.14
N ASN A 102 -7.57 -4.37 4.20
CA ASN A 102 -7.42 -4.65 2.78
C ASN A 102 -6.19 -3.91 2.23
N LEU A 103 -5.16 -4.68 1.90
CA LEU A 103 -3.92 -4.17 1.34
C LEU A 103 -4.07 -4.07 -0.18
N HIS A 104 -3.97 -2.84 -0.70
CA HIS A 104 -3.99 -2.58 -2.14
C HIS A 104 -2.57 -2.41 -2.66
N TRP A 105 -2.27 -1.26 -3.26
CA TRP A 105 -0.92 -0.94 -3.71
C TRP A 105 -0.14 -0.29 -2.57
N ILE A 106 0.68 -1.11 -1.89
CA ILE A 106 1.46 -0.70 -0.70
C ILE A 106 2.92 -0.40 -1.02
N ASN A 107 3.26 -0.34 -2.30
CA ASN A 107 4.59 -0.01 -2.81
C ASN A 107 4.99 1.43 -2.44
N ALA A 108 6.15 1.88 -2.90
CA ALA A 108 6.73 3.18 -2.54
C ALA A 108 6.89 3.35 -1.02
N GLU A 109 7.38 2.29 -0.34
CA GLU A 109 7.66 2.26 1.10
C GLU A 109 6.42 2.52 1.99
N THR A 110 5.22 2.22 1.49
CA THR A 110 3.97 2.40 2.25
C THR A 110 3.89 1.43 3.42
N LEU A 111 4.17 0.14 3.19
CA LEU A 111 4.38 -0.91 4.19
C LEU A 111 5.52 -1.81 3.76
N SER A 112 6.40 -2.18 4.68
CA SER A 112 7.44 -3.18 4.40
C SER A 112 6.87 -4.61 4.50
N ILE A 113 7.62 -5.58 3.94
CA ILE A 113 7.29 -7.00 4.10
C ILE A 113 7.32 -7.39 5.58
N GLU A 114 8.26 -6.84 6.33
CA GLU A 114 8.35 -7.06 7.78
C GLU A 114 7.14 -6.47 8.52
N ASP A 115 6.63 -5.29 8.12
CA ASP A 115 5.42 -4.72 8.71
C ASP A 115 4.21 -5.64 8.48
N ILE A 116 4.08 -6.22 7.27
CA ILE A 116 2.98 -7.13 6.94
C ILE A 116 3.02 -8.37 7.83
N SER A 117 4.22 -8.93 8.08
CA SER A 117 4.39 -10.08 8.96
C SER A 117 4.02 -9.81 10.43
N LYS A 118 4.04 -8.54 10.84
CA LYS A 118 3.71 -8.07 12.20
C LYS A 118 2.28 -7.56 12.35
N LEU A 119 1.46 -7.66 11.30
CA LEU A 119 0.03 -7.32 11.41
C LEU A 119 -0.66 -8.31 12.35
N ASN A 120 -1.34 -7.78 13.36
CA ASN A 120 -2.09 -8.57 14.34
C ASN A 120 -3.60 -8.65 14.03
N LYS A 121 -3.98 -8.30 12.82
CA LYS A 121 -5.37 -8.30 12.34
C LYS A 121 -5.52 -9.16 11.09
N PRO A 122 -6.71 -9.73 10.85
CA PRO A 122 -7.02 -10.37 9.58
C PRO A 122 -6.80 -9.39 8.43
N PHE A 123 -6.13 -9.83 7.37
CA PHE A 123 -5.95 -9.01 6.18
C PHE A 123 -6.17 -9.79 4.90
N ILE A 124 -6.54 -9.08 3.86
CA ILE A 124 -6.62 -9.56 2.49
C ILE A 124 -5.73 -8.69 1.60
N ILE A 125 -5.31 -9.23 0.49
CA ILE A 125 -4.49 -8.56 -0.51
C ILE A 125 -5.31 -8.42 -1.79
N THR A 126 -5.49 -7.17 -2.25
CA THR A 126 -6.02 -6.87 -3.57
C THR A 126 -4.86 -6.50 -4.49
N MET A 127 -4.40 -7.46 -5.27
CA MET A 127 -3.26 -7.28 -6.18
C MET A 127 -3.63 -6.36 -7.35
N HIS A 128 -2.76 -5.38 -7.61
CA HIS A 128 -2.87 -4.43 -8.73
C HIS A 128 -1.72 -4.54 -9.72
N ASP A 129 -0.67 -5.24 -9.34
CA ASP A 129 0.52 -5.55 -10.13
C ASP A 129 1.07 -6.92 -9.71
N MET A 130 2.22 -7.30 -10.22
CA MET A 130 2.84 -8.60 -9.96
C MET A 130 3.80 -8.59 -8.76
N TRP A 131 3.95 -7.48 -8.05
CA TRP A 131 4.91 -7.32 -6.95
C TRP A 131 4.80 -8.42 -5.88
N TRP A 132 3.58 -8.83 -5.53
CA TRP A 132 3.32 -9.89 -4.55
C TRP A 132 3.83 -11.27 -4.98
N LEU A 133 4.01 -11.49 -6.28
CA LEU A 133 4.42 -12.77 -6.86
C LEU A 133 5.87 -12.75 -7.34
N CYS A 134 6.42 -11.57 -7.64
CA CYS A 134 7.68 -11.40 -8.33
C CYS A 134 8.75 -10.68 -7.50
N GLY A 135 8.55 -10.60 -6.17
CA GLY A 135 9.47 -9.93 -5.26
C GLY A 135 9.45 -8.42 -5.47
N SER A 136 10.60 -7.78 -5.79
CA SER A 136 10.66 -6.33 -5.92
C SER A 136 10.09 -5.77 -7.22
N GLU A 137 9.82 -6.61 -8.25
CA GLU A 137 9.39 -6.16 -9.56
C GLU A 137 7.88 -5.98 -9.63
N ASN A 138 7.41 -4.83 -10.13
CA ASN A 138 5.99 -4.56 -10.28
C ASN A 138 5.40 -5.22 -11.53
N TYR A 139 6.24 -5.47 -12.57
CA TYR A 139 5.87 -6.12 -13.82
C TYR A 139 6.99 -7.02 -14.29
N LEU A 140 6.64 -8.11 -14.96
CA LEU A 140 7.58 -9.00 -15.61
C LEU A 140 7.62 -8.74 -17.11
N GLU A 141 8.78 -8.98 -17.74
CA GLU A 141 8.89 -9.04 -19.19
C GLU A 141 8.23 -10.31 -19.74
N TYR A 142 7.79 -10.26 -21.00
CA TYR A 142 7.20 -11.42 -21.65
C TYR A 142 8.22 -12.57 -21.70
N GLY A 143 7.82 -13.73 -21.18
CA GLY A 143 8.68 -14.92 -21.09
C GLY A 143 9.48 -15.05 -19.79
N ASP A 144 9.43 -14.09 -18.87
CA ASP A 144 10.03 -14.22 -17.56
C ASP A 144 9.16 -15.11 -16.65
N GLU A 145 9.78 -16.15 -16.08
CA GLU A 145 9.12 -17.15 -15.24
C GLU A 145 9.48 -17.03 -13.75
N LYS A 146 9.97 -15.86 -13.29
CA LYS A 146 10.38 -15.63 -11.88
C LYS A 146 9.28 -15.97 -10.87
N TRP A 147 8.03 -15.87 -11.25
CA TRP A 147 6.86 -16.21 -10.42
C TRP A 147 6.68 -17.72 -10.17
N LYS A 148 7.41 -18.57 -10.92
CA LYS A 148 7.34 -20.04 -10.78
C LYS A 148 8.36 -20.62 -9.78
N LYS A 149 9.19 -19.80 -9.17
CA LYS A 149 10.23 -20.26 -8.24
C LYS A 149 9.77 -20.27 -6.81
#